data_e0553120369be4ca4851744f111cc457
#
_entry.id   e0553120369be4ca4851744f111cc457
#
_cell.length_a   1.000
_cell.length_b   1.000
_cell.length_c   1.000
_cell.angle_alpha   90.00
_cell.angle_beta   90.00
_cell.angle_gamma   90.00
#
_symmetry.space_group_name_H-M   'P 1'
#
loop_
_entity.id
_entity.type
_entity.pdbx_description
1 polymer ?
#
loop_
_entity_poly.entity_id
_entity_poly.type
_entity_poly.pdbx_seq_one_letter_code
_entity_poly.pdbx_strand_id
1 'polypeptide(L)'
;MAAVLDAANELFAARGPASVSVRDIAAAARVNHALVHRHFGPKHKVLQAVLERSARGMAAVADRVTGARAGVEAIFNAAVEHQNYWRALARAILDGESARGLQRDFPTINRLTAMLTRERAQAHPDRDQSAVALESSVVVGAFSALILGWTLFEPFLLVATGLDQYDLEKIRSGIVSVFQSVVDAPLELNIAAADLGARKSSDTEASAIAQNSRPT
;
A
#
# COMPACT_ATOMS: atom_id res chain seq x y z
N MET A 1 17.09 15.56 8.65
CA MET A 1 16.21 15.14 7.53
C MET A 1 15.08 14.21 7.99
N ALA A 2 15.28 13.32 8.96
CA ALA A 2 14.19 12.52 9.54
C ALA A 2 13.04 13.42 10.05
N ALA A 3 13.32 14.45 10.84
CA ALA A 3 12.32 15.38 11.36
C ALA A 3 11.44 16.05 10.28
N VAL A 4 11.97 16.29 9.08
CA VAL A 4 11.18 16.82 7.94
C VAL A 4 10.17 15.78 7.46
N LEU A 5 10.57 14.51 7.34
CA LEU A 5 9.67 13.44 6.93
C LEU A 5 8.64 13.10 8.02
N ASP A 6 8.99 13.24 9.31
CA ASP A 6 8.06 13.05 10.42
C ASP A 6 6.99 14.15 10.40
N ALA A 7 7.39 15.42 10.36
CA ALA A 7 6.49 16.55 10.26
C ALA A 7 5.61 16.49 8.99
N ALA A 8 6.18 16.09 7.85
CA ALA A 8 5.43 15.93 6.61
C ALA A 8 4.39 14.82 6.72
N ASN A 9 4.73 13.67 7.32
CA ASN A 9 3.81 12.56 7.52
C ASN A 9 2.60 12.97 8.38
N GLU A 10 2.83 13.67 9.49
CA GLU A 10 1.77 14.19 10.35
C GLU A 10 0.87 15.18 9.61
N LEU A 11 1.46 16.14 8.91
CA LEU A 11 0.70 17.16 8.18
C LEU A 11 -0.11 16.56 7.03
N PHE A 12 0.47 15.65 6.24
CA PHE A 12 -0.23 14.99 5.15
C PHE A 12 -1.37 14.09 5.66
N ALA A 13 -1.17 13.40 6.77
CA ALA A 13 -2.21 12.61 7.41
C ALA A 13 -3.35 13.46 7.98
N ALA A 14 -3.03 14.61 8.57
CA ALA A 14 -4.01 15.48 9.21
C ALA A 14 -4.80 16.34 8.21
N ARG A 15 -4.13 16.94 7.22
CA ARG A 15 -4.68 17.99 6.36
C ARG A 15 -4.81 17.59 4.89
N GLY A 16 -4.23 16.47 4.51
CA GLY A 16 -4.11 16.00 3.12
C GLY A 16 -2.97 16.69 2.36
N PRO A 17 -2.39 15.98 1.35
CA PRO A 17 -1.27 16.53 0.57
C PRO A 17 -1.63 17.81 -0.20
N ALA A 18 -2.87 17.95 -0.68
CA ALA A 18 -3.31 19.14 -1.41
C ALA A 18 -3.16 20.43 -0.57
N SER A 19 -3.54 20.36 0.73
CA SER A 19 -3.61 21.51 1.63
C SER A 19 -2.31 21.85 2.38
N VAL A 20 -1.22 21.10 2.14
CA VAL A 20 0.07 21.27 2.82
C VAL A 20 1.10 21.84 1.86
N SER A 21 1.85 22.86 2.29
CA SER A 21 2.96 23.44 1.54
C SER A 21 4.32 22.98 2.09
N VAL A 22 5.39 23.13 1.30
CA VAL A 22 6.78 22.88 1.77
C VAL A 22 7.16 23.83 2.92
N ARG A 23 6.57 25.04 2.96
CA ARG A 23 6.77 26.00 4.06
C ARG A 23 6.15 25.48 5.36
N ASP A 24 4.95 24.92 5.31
CA ASP A 24 4.30 24.31 6.49
C ASP A 24 5.15 23.17 7.05
N ILE A 25 5.67 22.30 6.18
CA ILE A 25 6.54 21.20 6.57
C ILE A 25 7.82 21.71 7.22
N ALA A 26 8.46 22.72 6.61
CA ALA A 26 9.68 23.31 7.13
C ALA A 26 9.47 23.97 8.51
N ALA A 27 8.36 24.69 8.67
CA ALA A 27 8.00 25.31 9.95
C ALA A 27 7.75 24.26 11.04
N ALA A 28 6.98 23.20 10.74
CA ALA A 28 6.73 22.11 11.67
C ALA A 28 8.02 21.35 12.05
N ALA A 29 8.90 21.11 11.07
CA ALA A 29 10.20 20.49 11.29
C ALA A 29 11.27 21.41 11.93
N ARG A 30 10.95 22.70 12.12
CA ARG A 30 11.87 23.74 12.61
C ARG A 30 13.14 23.88 11.79
N VAL A 31 13.02 23.84 10.46
CA VAL A 31 14.11 24.00 9.52
C VAL A 31 13.81 25.08 8.48
N ASN A 32 14.86 25.58 7.81
CA ASN A 32 14.67 26.52 6.70
C ASN A 32 14.01 25.81 5.49
N HIS A 33 12.97 26.43 4.92
CA HIS A 33 12.24 25.86 3.76
C HIS A 33 13.12 25.66 2.52
N ALA A 34 14.15 26.51 2.32
CA ALA A 34 15.11 26.35 1.25
C ALA A 34 15.95 25.07 1.40
N LEU A 35 16.19 24.63 2.67
CA LEU A 35 16.86 23.36 2.94
C LEU A 35 15.97 22.18 2.53
N VAL A 36 14.69 22.22 2.83
CA VAL A 36 13.73 21.18 2.43
C VAL A 36 13.67 21.09 0.91
N HIS A 37 13.50 22.23 0.24
CA HIS A 37 13.44 22.29 -1.22
C HIS A 37 14.72 21.79 -1.88
N ARG A 38 15.88 22.16 -1.37
CA ARG A 38 17.19 21.72 -1.90
C ARG A 38 17.39 20.22 -1.75
N HIS A 39 16.86 19.61 -0.68
CA HIS A 39 17.10 18.21 -0.36
C HIS A 39 16.08 17.25 -0.98
N PHE A 40 14.82 17.62 -0.96
CA PHE A 40 13.72 16.79 -1.44
C PHE A 40 13.15 17.28 -2.78
N GLY A 41 13.32 18.57 -3.09
CA GLY A 41 12.67 19.20 -4.23
C GLY A 41 11.22 19.64 -3.94
N PRO A 42 10.32 19.53 -4.92
CA PRO A 42 8.93 19.96 -4.78
C PRO A 42 8.13 19.04 -3.84
N LYS A 43 6.96 19.52 -3.37
CA LYS A 43 6.08 18.87 -2.39
C LYS A 43 5.79 17.39 -2.69
N HIS A 44 5.51 17.04 -3.95
CA HIS A 44 5.23 15.66 -4.32
C HIS A 44 6.42 14.71 -4.06
N LYS A 45 7.66 15.22 -4.13
CA LYS A 45 8.86 14.43 -3.77
C LYS A 45 8.99 14.23 -2.28
N VAL A 46 8.56 15.19 -1.47
CA VAL A 46 8.48 15.02 -0.01
C VAL A 46 7.45 13.95 0.34
N LEU A 47 6.26 14.01 -0.29
CA LEU A 47 5.22 13.00 -0.11
C LEU A 47 5.72 11.60 -0.51
N GLN A 48 6.34 11.48 -1.69
CA GLN A 48 6.95 10.24 -2.16
C GLN A 48 7.96 9.69 -1.13
N ALA A 49 8.87 10.52 -0.62
CA ALA A 49 9.87 10.13 0.37
C ALA A 49 9.25 9.67 1.71
N VAL A 50 8.17 10.32 2.15
CA VAL A 50 7.40 9.90 3.34
C VAL A 50 6.81 8.51 3.14
N LEU A 51 6.10 8.30 2.03
CA LEU A 51 5.43 7.03 1.72
C LEU A 51 6.44 5.88 1.54
N GLU A 52 7.53 6.13 0.80
CA GLU A 52 8.59 5.13 0.61
C GLU A 52 9.29 4.75 1.91
N ARG A 53 9.52 5.71 2.82
CA ARG A 53 10.12 5.43 4.14
C ARG A 53 9.22 4.52 4.97
N SER A 54 7.92 4.81 5.03
CA SER A 54 6.95 4.02 5.78
C SER A 54 6.78 2.62 5.18
N ALA A 55 6.71 2.51 3.85
CA ALA A 55 6.63 1.23 3.16
C ALA A 55 7.86 0.34 3.42
N ARG A 56 9.07 0.92 3.44
CA ARG A 56 10.29 0.18 3.82
C ARG A 56 10.27 -0.29 5.27
N GLY A 57 9.73 0.52 6.19
CA GLY A 57 9.55 0.11 7.59
C GLY A 57 8.65 -1.11 7.73
N MET A 58 7.51 -1.11 7.06
CA MET A 58 6.59 -2.25 7.05
C MET A 58 7.20 -3.49 6.36
N ALA A 59 7.92 -3.34 5.27
CA ALA A 59 8.60 -4.44 4.60
C ALA A 59 9.65 -5.09 5.51
N ALA A 60 10.42 -4.29 6.26
CA ALA A 60 11.41 -4.79 7.20
C ALA A 60 10.81 -5.63 8.34
N VAL A 61 9.54 -5.39 8.71
CA VAL A 61 8.82 -6.24 9.68
C VAL A 61 8.49 -7.59 9.05
N ALA A 62 8.00 -7.60 7.80
CA ALA A 62 7.72 -8.83 7.07
C ALA A 62 8.98 -9.66 6.80
N ASP A 63 10.15 -9.04 6.68
CA ASP A 63 11.43 -9.76 6.48
C ASP A 63 11.89 -10.57 7.71
N ARG A 64 11.32 -10.29 8.89
CA ARG A 64 11.68 -10.97 10.15
C ARG A 64 10.88 -12.24 10.40
N VAL A 65 9.87 -12.52 9.60
CA VAL A 65 8.99 -13.66 9.76
C VAL A 65 9.07 -14.59 8.53
N THR A 66 8.70 -15.84 8.75
CA THR A 66 8.67 -16.86 7.69
C THR A 66 7.22 -17.26 7.44
N GLY A 67 6.85 -17.29 6.17
CA GLY A 67 5.52 -17.73 5.74
C GLY A 67 4.51 -16.59 5.59
N ALA A 68 3.56 -16.78 4.67
CA ALA A 68 2.58 -15.77 4.29
C ALA A 68 1.65 -15.42 5.47
N ARG A 69 1.21 -16.40 6.27
CA ARG A 69 0.36 -16.17 7.45
C ARG A 69 1.03 -15.27 8.49
N ALA A 70 2.29 -15.55 8.83
CA ALA A 70 3.05 -14.72 9.76
C ALA A 70 3.36 -13.35 9.17
N GLY A 71 3.56 -13.28 7.84
CA GLY A 71 3.70 -12.01 7.10
C GLY A 71 2.45 -11.14 7.18
N VAL A 72 1.26 -11.74 7.03
CA VAL A 72 -0.04 -11.04 7.18
C VAL A 72 -0.18 -10.42 8.56
N GLU A 73 0.08 -11.19 9.62
CA GLU A 73 -0.01 -10.71 11.01
C GLU A 73 1.00 -9.57 11.27
N ALA A 74 2.25 -9.76 10.88
CA ALA A 74 3.30 -8.76 11.06
C ALA A 74 2.99 -7.45 10.31
N ILE A 75 2.48 -7.54 9.08
CA ILE A 75 2.10 -6.38 8.27
C ILE A 75 0.87 -5.69 8.87
N PHE A 76 -0.13 -6.45 9.35
CA PHE A 76 -1.30 -5.87 10.00
C PHE A 76 -0.93 -5.09 11.25
N ASN A 77 -0.12 -5.66 12.15
CA ASN A 77 0.32 -4.99 13.37
C ASN A 77 1.09 -3.71 13.04
N ALA A 78 2.03 -3.77 12.08
CA ALA A 78 2.75 -2.58 11.61
C ALA A 78 1.81 -1.54 10.97
N ALA A 79 0.76 -1.97 10.26
CA ALA A 79 -0.21 -1.08 9.65
C ALA A 79 -1.02 -0.30 10.70
N VAL A 80 -1.43 -0.96 11.78
CA VAL A 80 -2.14 -0.33 12.91
C VAL A 80 -1.25 0.72 13.60
N GLU A 81 0.05 0.46 13.73
CA GLU A 81 1.01 1.43 14.30
C GLU A 81 1.27 2.63 13.37
N HIS A 82 1.13 2.46 12.06
CA HIS A 82 1.45 3.47 11.06
C HIS A 82 0.23 4.12 10.42
N GLN A 83 -0.81 4.43 11.17
CA GLN A 83 -2.06 5.01 10.67
C GLN A 83 -1.87 6.29 9.83
N ASN A 84 -0.90 7.14 10.16
CA ASN A 84 -0.63 8.36 9.39
C ASN A 84 -0.19 8.08 7.96
N TYR A 85 0.54 6.98 7.72
CA TYR A 85 0.88 6.55 6.36
C TYR A 85 -0.40 6.25 5.54
N TRP A 86 -1.32 5.46 6.09
CA TRP A 86 -2.54 5.08 5.39
C TRP A 86 -3.45 6.27 5.12
N ARG A 87 -3.57 7.18 6.09
CA ARG A 87 -4.33 8.42 5.93
C ARG A 87 -3.74 9.33 4.84
N ALA A 88 -2.43 9.51 4.84
CA ALA A 88 -1.75 10.31 3.83
C ALA A 88 -1.87 9.69 2.44
N LEU A 89 -1.70 8.36 2.33
CA LEU A 89 -1.85 7.60 1.08
C LEU A 89 -3.28 7.69 0.53
N ALA A 90 -4.29 7.43 1.36
CA ALA A 90 -5.68 7.48 0.95
C ALA A 90 -6.08 8.88 0.45
N ARG A 91 -5.69 9.94 1.17
CA ARG A 91 -5.96 11.31 0.76
C ARG A 91 -5.27 11.68 -0.56
N ALA A 92 -4.03 11.25 -0.75
CA ALA A 92 -3.32 11.48 -2.00
C ALA A 92 -4.00 10.80 -3.20
N ILE A 93 -4.48 9.56 -3.02
CA ILE A 93 -5.23 8.84 -4.06
C ILE A 93 -6.55 9.54 -4.36
N LEU A 94 -7.29 9.97 -3.34
CA LEU A 94 -8.55 10.70 -3.49
C LEU A 94 -8.35 12.08 -4.12
N ASP A 95 -7.19 12.71 -3.91
CA ASP A 95 -6.79 13.97 -4.57
C ASP A 95 -6.34 13.75 -6.05
N GLY A 96 -6.39 12.50 -6.56
CA GLY A 96 -6.10 12.15 -7.94
C GLY A 96 -4.63 11.82 -8.24
N GLU A 97 -3.79 11.66 -7.23
CA GLU A 97 -2.40 11.24 -7.42
C GLU A 97 -2.34 9.78 -7.92
N SER A 98 -1.51 9.52 -8.91
CA SER A 98 -1.32 8.17 -9.42
C SER A 98 -0.46 7.31 -8.48
N ALA A 99 -0.74 6.01 -8.43
CA ALA A 99 0.04 5.08 -7.61
C ALA A 99 1.55 5.12 -7.92
N ARG A 100 1.92 5.25 -9.21
CA ARG A 100 3.33 5.38 -9.66
C ARG A 100 3.96 6.72 -9.29
N GLY A 101 3.14 7.77 -9.17
CA GLY A 101 3.59 9.09 -8.67
C GLY A 101 3.85 9.07 -7.17
N LEU A 102 3.09 8.26 -6.42
CA LEU A 102 3.19 8.17 -4.97
C LEU A 102 4.34 7.28 -4.51
N GLN A 103 4.53 6.13 -5.13
CA GLN A 103 5.59 5.17 -4.79
C GLN A 103 6.16 4.54 -6.07
N ARG A 104 7.48 4.37 -6.11
CA ARG A 104 8.18 3.66 -7.20
C ARG A 104 8.24 2.17 -6.96
N ASP A 105 8.40 1.78 -5.69
CA ASP A 105 8.49 0.40 -5.24
C ASP A 105 7.41 0.11 -4.19
N PHE A 106 6.94 -1.12 -4.20
CA PHE A 106 5.95 -1.64 -3.25
C PHE A 106 6.56 -2.80 -2.44
N PRO A 107 7.60 -2.55 -1.61
CA PRO A 107 8.39 -3.62 -1.01
C PRO A 107 7.57 -4.55 -0.13
N THR A 108 6.62 -4.03 0.64
CA THR A 108 5.73 -4.84 1.50
C THR A 108 4.87 -5.79 0.68
N ILE A 109 4.23 -5.27 -0.38
CA ILE A 109 3.35 -6.05 -1.26
C ILE A 109 4.18 -7.09 -2.02
N ASN A 110 5.30 -6.68 -2.61
CA ASN A 110 6.19 -7.58 -3.35
C ASN A 110 6.71 -8.71 -2.44
N ARG A 111 7.05 -8.41 -1.19
CA ARG A 111 7.52 -9.41 -0.23
C ARG A 111 6.45 -10.44 0.08
N LEU A 112 5.25 -10.00 0.45
CA LEU A 112 4.14 -10.91 0.77
C LEU A 112 3.73 -11.74 -0.45
N THR A 113 3.66 -11.14 -1.64
CA THR A 113 3.38 -11.85 -2.89
C THR A 113 4.42 -12.94 -3.15
N ALA A 114 5.70 -12.64 -2.98
CA ALA A 114 6.77 -13.62 -3.18
C ALA A 114 6.70 -14.77 -2.16
N MET A 115 6.37 -14.49 -0.90
CA MET A 115 6.17 -15.52 0.13
C MET A 115 5.02 -16.44 -0.24
N LEU A 116 3.85 -15.89 -0.55
CA LEU A 116 2.65 -16.64 -0.89
C LEU A 116 2.83 -17.45 -2.18
N THR A 117 3.43 -16.85 -3.21
CA THR A 117 3.72 -17.55 -4.48
C THR A 117 4.62 -18.75 -4.24
N ARG A 118 5.67 -18.59 -3.43
CA ARG A 118 6.59 -19.69 -3.11
C ARG A 118 5.88 -20.83 -2.38
N GLU A 119 5.07 -20.53 -1.37
CA GLU A 119 4.34 -21.54 -0.60
C GLU A 119 3.36 -22.32 -1.48
N ARG A 120 2.59 -21.60 -2.31
CA ARG A 120 1.63 -22.21 -3.25
C ARG A 120 2.31 -23.03 -4.33
N ALA A 121 3.44 -22.56 -4.87
CA ALA A 121 4.23 -23.31 -5.85
C ALA A 121 4.80 -24.61 -5.26
N GLN A 122 5.24 -24.58 -4.00
CA GLN A 122 5.71 -25.78 -3.31
C GLN A 122 4.57 -26.77 -3.00
N ALA A 123 3.39 -26.26 -2.64
CA ALA A 123 2.22 -27.10 -2.37
C ALA A 123 1.62 -27.72 -3.64
N HIS A 124 1.78 -27.07 -4.79
CA HIS A 124 1.20 -27.48 -6.08
C HIS A 124 2.22 -27.37 -7.21
N PRO A 125 3.26 -28.24 -7.22
CA PRO A 125 4.36 -28.16 -8.20
C PRO A 125 3.91 -28.42 -9.64
N ASP A 126 2.81 -29.16 -9.82
CA ASP A 126 2.27 -29.53 -11.13
C ASP A 126 1.39 -28.43 -11.77
N ARG A 127 1.08 -27.36 -11.05
CA ARG A 127 0.28 -26.25 -11.58
C ARG A 127 1.13 -25.29 -12.41
N ASP A 128 0.49 -24.58 -13.34
CA ASP A 128 1.13 -23.47 -14.05
C ASP A 128 1.60 -22.40 -13.06
N GLN A 129 2.90 -22.21 -13.00
CA GLN A 129 3.53 -21.28 -12.05
C GLN A 129 3.17 -19.82 -12.35
N SER A 130 2.83 -19.49 -13.58
CA SER A 130 2.35 -18.15 -13.95
C SER A 130 0.96 -17.88 -13.39
N ALA A 131 0.08 -18.87 -13.43
CA ALA A 131 -1.24 -18.79 -12.81
C ALA A 131 -1.13 -18.67 -11.28
N VAL A 132 -0.25 -19.46 -10.65
CA VAL A 132 0.00 -19.40 -9.20
C VAL A 132 0.50 -18.00 -8.79
N ALA A 133 1.39 -17.37 -9.56
CA ALA A 133 1.89 -16.04 -9.29
C ALA A 133 0.80 -14.96 -9.43
N LEU A 134 -0.06 -15.07 -10.45
CA LEU A 134 -1.19 -14.16 -10.65
C LEU A 134 -2.21 -14.28 -9.52
N GLU A 135 -2.60 -15.49 -9.15
CA GLU A 135 -3.52 -15.75 -8.04
C GLU A 135 -2.97 -15.19 -6.72
N SER A 136 -1.69 -15.38 -6.45
CA SER A 136 -1.02 -14.81 -5.28
C SER A 136 -1.07 -13.29 -5.28
N SER A 137 -0.89 -12.66 -6.44
CA SER A 137 -0.99 -11.20 -6.59
C SER A 137 -2.41 -10.69 -6.33
N VAL A 138 -3.43 -11.40 -6.80
CA VAL A 138 -4.84 -11.06 -6.56
C VAL A 138 -5.18 -11.17 -5.07
N VAL A 139 -4.76 -12.25 -4.41
CA VAL A 139 -4.98 -12.47 -2.98
C VAL A 139 -4.29 -11.39 -2.14
N VAL A 140 -3.05 -11.04 -2.46
CA VAL A 140 -2.33 -9.97 -1.76
C VAL A 140 -2.97 -8.60 -2.03
N GLY A 141 -3.51 -8.39 -3.24
CA GLY A 141 -4.30 -7.20 -3.56
C GLY A 141 -5.56 -7.10 -2.71
N ALA A 142 -6.32 -8.18 -2.57
CA ALA A 142 -7.49 -8.24 -1.70
C ALA A 142 -7.14 -8.01 -0.23
N PHE A 143 -6.09 -8.67 0.28
CA PHE A 143 -5.58 -8.43 1.62
C PHE A 143 -5.18 -6.96 1.85
N SER A 144 -4.50 -6.35 0.87
CA SER A 144 -4.11 -4.94 0.95
C SER A 144 -5.32 -4.01 1.01
N ALA A 145 -6.39 -4.31 0.28
CA ALA A 145 -7.65 -3.57 0.34
C ALA A 145 -8.34 -3.71 1.70
N LEU A 146 -8.33 -4.91 2.28
CA LEU A 146 -8.88 -5.16 3.63
C LEU A 146 -8.08 -4.42 4.71
N ILE A 147 -6.75 -4.45 4.67
CA ILE A 147 -5.90 -3.69 5.59
C ILE A 147 -6.17 -2.18 5.48
N LEU A 148 -6.21 -1.65 4.25
CA LEU A 148 -6.49 -0.24 4.02
C LEU A 148 -7.86 0.16 4.57
N GLY A 149 -8.89 -0.65 4.28
CA GLY A 149 -10.24 -0.44 4.79
C GLY A 149 -10.29 -0.47 6.31
N TRP A 150 -9.69 -1.49 6.93
CA TRP A 150 -9.67 -1.61 8.39
C TRP A 150 -8.92 -0.44 9.05
N THR A 151 -7.70 -0.14 8.63
CA THR A 151 -6.87 0.91 9.26
C THR A 151 -7.46 2.32 9.13
N LEU A 152 -8.22 2.59 8.06
CA LEU A 152 -8.87 3.89 7.85
C LEU A 152 -10.21 3.99 8.58
N PHE A 153 -10.96 2.90 8.64
CA PHE A 153 -12.35 2.90 9.10
C PHE A 153 -12.57 2.13 10.40
N GLU A 154 -11.51 1.67 11.10
CA GLU A 154 -11.62 0.90 12.35
C GLU A 154 -12.64 1.51 13.34
N PRO A 155 -12.58 2.82 13.71
CA PRO A 155 -13.52 3.38 14.67
C PRO A 155 -14.98 3.32 14.19
N PHE A 156 -15.22 3.55 12.90
CA PHE A 156 -16.55 3.44 12.29
C PHE A 156 -17.02 1.99 12.26
N LEU A 157 -16.16 1.06 11.84
CA LEU A 157 -16.50 -0.35 11.72
C LEU A 157 -16.82 -0.96 13.09
N LEU A 158 -16.06 -0.63 14.12
CA LEU A 158 -16.32 -1.09 15.48
C LEU A 158 -17.75 -0.74 15.93
N VAL A 159 -18.15 0.51 15.77
CA VAL A 159 -19.50 0.99 16.13
C VAL A 159 -20.57 0.35 15.23
N ALA A 160 -20.34 0.35 13.92
CA ALA A 160 -21.33 -0.15 12.94
C ALA A 160 -21.64 -1.65 13.11
N THR A 161 -20.68 -2.41 13.65
CA THR A 161 -20.83 -3.86 13.88
C THR A 161 -21.07 -4.22 15.35
N GLY A 162 -21.15 -3.23 16.26
CA GLY A 162 -21.32 -3.45 17.68
C GLY A 162 -20.10 -4.06 18.38
N LEU A 163 -18.91 -3.95 17.77
CA LEU A 163 -17.66 -4.46 18.31
C LEU A 163 -16.98 -3.49 19.29
N ASP A 164 -17.44 -2.23 19.37
CA ASP A 164 -16.91 -1.18 20.25
C ASP A 164 -17.07 -1.48 21.76
N GLN A 165 -17.93 -2.43 22.11
CA GLN A 165 -18.12 -2.92 23.48
C GLN A 165 -17.14 -4.04 23.90
N TYR A 166 -16.29 -4.52 23.00
CA TYR A 166 -15.36 -5.61 23.26
C TYR A 166 -13.90 -5.12 23.33
N ASP A 167 -13.03 -5.96 23.86
CA ASP A 167 -11.61 -5.71 23.95
C ASP A 167 -10.97 -5.57 22.56
N LEU A 168 -10.33 -4.44 22.30
CA LEU A 168 -9.79 -4.09 20.98
C LEU A 168 -8.70 -5.06 20.50
N GLU A 169 -7.86 -5.56 21.42
CA GLU A 169 -6.80 -6.50 21.04
C GLU A 169 -7.38 -7.86 20.61
N LYS A 170 -8.46 -8.30 21.25
CA LYS A 170 -9.19 -9.52 20.83
C LYS A 170 -9.83 -9.33 19.45
N ILE A 171 -10.42 -8.15 19.20
CA ILE A 171 -10.98 -7.83 17.89
C ILE A 171 -9.90 -7.85 16.83
N ARG A 172 -8.77 -7.18 17.05
CA ARG A 172 -7.64 -7.15 16.10
C ARG A 172 -7.08 -8.54 15.83
N SER A 173 -6.95 -9.39 16.87
CA SER A 173 -6.57 -10.78 16.70
C SER A 173 -7.56 -11.57 15.83
N GLY A 174 -8.86 -11.34 16.01
CA GLY A 174 -9.92 -11.90 15.17
C GLY A 174 -9.80 -11.43 13.71
N ILE A 175 -9.53 -10.14 13.47
CA ILE A 175 -9.31 -9.57 12.15
C ILE A 175 -8.07 -10.18 11.47
N VAL A 176 -6.98 -10.36 12.22
CA VAL A 176 -5.79 -11.08 11.70
C VAL A 176 -6.17 -12.47 11.23
N SER A 177 -6.98 -13.21 12.02
CA SER A 177 -7.43 -14.55 11.64
C SER A 177 -8.25 -14.56 10.36
N VAL A 178 -9.11 -13.56 10.15
CA VAL A 178 -9.87 -13.38 8.90
C VAL A 178 -8.90 -13.10 7.74
N PHE A 179 -7.93 -12.23 7.92
CA PHE A 179 -6.95 -11.90 6.88
C PHE A 179 -6.08 -13.10 6.51
N GLN A 180 -5.68 -13.88 7.50
CA GLN A 180 -4.97 -15.15 7.27
C GLN A 180 -5.83 -16.13 6.47
N SER A 181 -7.12 -16.23 6.76
CA SER A 181 -8.06 -17.08 6.01
C SER A 181 -8.19 -16.65 4.53
N VAL A 182 -8.15 -15.34 4.26
CA VAL A 182 -8.12 -14.82 2.88
C VAL A 182 -6.86 -15.24 2.14
N VAL A 183 -5.71 -15.22 2.82
CA VAL A 183 -4.43 -15.60 2.22
C VAL A 183 -4.32 -17.10 2.00
N ASP A 184 -4.93 -17.90 2.87
CA ASP A 184 -4.96 -19.35 2.76
C ASP A 184 -6.00 -19.86 1.75
N ALA A 185 -6.97 -19.02 1.38
CA ALA A 185 -8.06 -19.44 0.50
C ALA A 185 -7.53 -19.96 -0.84
N PRO A 186 -7.97 -21.14 -1.28
CA PRO A 186 -7.69 -21.59 -2.63
C PRO A 186 -8.38 -20.63 -3.60
N LEU A 187 -7.63 -20.12 -4.56
CA LEU A 187 -8.16 -19.26 -5.61
C LEU A 187 -7.74 -19.87 -6.95
N GLU A 188 -8.71 -20.26 -7.74
CA GLU A 188 -8.51 -20.70 -9.12
C GLU A 188 -9.09 -19.62 -10.03
N LEU A 189 -8.21 -18.78 -10.56
CA LEU A 189 -8.62 -17.78 -11.54
C LEU A 189 -8.79 -18.46 -12.90
N ASN A 190 -10.00 -18.52 -13.40
CA ASN A 190 -10.28 -18.97 -14.76
C ASN A 190 -9.98 -17.85 -15.77
N ILE A 191 -8.72 -17.38 -15.76
CA ILE A 191 -8.21 -16.35 -16.68
C ILE A 191 -7.16 -17.06 -17.56
N ALA A 192 -7.45 -17.21 -18.84
CA ALA A 192 -6.46 -17.73 -19.76
C ALA A 192 -5.27 -16.74 -19.85
N ALA A 193 -4.05 -17.27 -19.82
CA ALA A 193 -2.83 -16.44 -19.89
C ALA A 193 -2.80 -15.56 -21.16
N ALA A 194 -3.49 -15.98 -22.23
CA ALA A 194 -3.68 -15.20 -23.45
C ALA A 194 -4.46 -13.89 -23.24
N ASP A 195 -5.41 -13.86 -22.32
CA ASP A 195 -6.24 -12.67 -22.04
C ASP A 195 -5.49 -11.59 -21.27
N LEU A 196 -4.41 -11.94 -20.58
CA LEU A 196 -3.55 -11.02 -19.82
C LEU A 196 -2.58 -10.24 -20.71
N GLY A 197 -2.23 -10.78 -21.90
CA GLY A 197 -1.35 -10.11 -22.88
C GLY A 197 -2.05 -8.99 -23.67
N ALA A 198 -3.36 -9.09 -23.88
CA ALA A 198 -4.13 -8.20 -24.74
C ALA A 198 -4.27 -6.77 -24.18
N ARG A 199 -4.28 -6.57 -22.85
CA ARG A 199 -4.41 -5.24 -22.24
C ARG A 199 -3.17 -4.35 -22.34
N LYS A 200 -1.96 -4.92 -22.46
CA LYS A 200 -0.73 -4.11 -22.59
C LYS A 200 -0.57 -3.48 -23.95
N SER A 201 -1.11 -4.06 -25.01
CA SER A 201 -1.04 -3.51 -26.38
C SER A 201 -2.05 -2.38 -26.61
N SER A 202 -3.26 -2.47 -26.05
CA SER A 202 -4.29 -1.44 -26.20
C SER A 202 -3.96 -0.12 -25.47
N ASP A 203 -3.33 -0.19 -24.30
CA ASP A 203 -2.93 1.02 -23.55
C ASP A 203 -1.75 1.74 -24.23
N THR A 204 -0.89 1.03 -24.93
CA THR A 204 0.22 1.59 -25.70
C THR A 204 -0.28 2.28 -26.98
N GLU A 205 -1.27 1.70 -27.67
CA GLU A 205 -1.90 2.31 -28.85
C GLU A 205 -2.77 3.52 -28.49
N ALA A 206 -3.55 3.46 -27.41
CA ALA A 206 -4.35 4.59 -26.93
C ALA A 206 -3.48 5.79 -26.52
N SER A 207 -2.31 5.53 -25.90
CA SER A 207 -1.35 6.57 -25.52
C SER A 207 -0.65 7.19 -26.75
N ALA A 208 -0.38 6.41 -27.79
CA ALA A 208 0.22 6.90 -29.05
C ALA A 208 -0.77 7.75 -29.85
N ILE A 209 -2.05 7.40 -29.87
CA ILE A 209 -3.11 8.15 -30.57
C ILE A 209 -3.37 9.50 -29.87
N ALA A 210 -3.34 9.53 -28.53
CA ALA A 210 -3.53 10.75 -27.75
C ALA A 210 -2.38 11.76 -27.89
N GLN A 211 -1.16 11.31 -28.19
CA GLN A 211 -0.02 12.19 -28.43
C GLN A 211 -0.01 12.81 -29.82
N ASN A 212 -0.66 12.18 -30.81
CA ASN A 212 -0.68 12.64 -32.19
C ASN A 212 -1.87 13.58 -32.53
N SER A 213 -2.76 13.83 -31.53
CA SER A 213 -3.99 14.63 -31.72
C SER A 213 -3.90 16.06 -31.15
N ARG A 214 -2.70 16.60 -30.91
CA ARG A 214 -2.54 18.03 -30.55
C ARG A 214 -2.49 18.88 -31.81
N PRO A 215 -3.47 19.76 -32.06
CA PRO A 215 -3.39 20.72 -33.16
C PRO A 215 -2.31 21.77 -32.86
N THR A 216 -1.55 22.10 -33.86
CA THR A 216 -0.54 23.19 -33.93
C THR A 216 -1.19 24.54 -33.74
#